data_702a4751cb054767269d39e387b8c9f1
#
_entry.id   702a4751cb054767269d39e387b8c9f1
#
_cell.length_a   1.000
_cell.length_b   1.000
_cell.length_c   1.000
_cell.angle_alpha   90.00
_cell.angle_beta   90.00
_cell.angle_gamma   90.00
#
_symmetry.space_group_name_H-M   'P 1'
#
loop_
_entity.id
_entity.type
_entity.pdbx_description
1 polymer ?
#
loop_
_entity_poly.entity_id
_entity_poly.type
_entity_poly.pdbx_seq_one_letter_code
_entity_poly.pdbx_strand_id
1 'polypeptide(L)'
;GTITKLYGVWIGILGVFAGGAAISRWGVRGPLFWSVLLTALCNLTYFWLIAHPGNLLVLTGVISIENFALGFLGTAAVAFLSSLVNRQHTATQYALLSSMVILPGKVVGIFAGGIVEATSYGTYFVIATAAVAPAVVLMMILWKRIASNNQA
;
A
#
# COMPACT_ATOMS: atom_id res chain seq x y z
N GLY A 1 8.05 20.23 7.62
CA GLY A 1 8.59 19.79 8.89
C GLY A 1 7.67 19.01 9.79
N THR A 2 7.67 19.38 11.07
CA THR A 2 7.00 18.64 12.16
C THR A 2 5.47 18.59 12.02
N ILE A 3 4.86 19.69 11.59
CA ILE A 3 3.40 19.80 11.41
C ILE A 3 2.91 18.80 10.36
N THR A 4 3.62 18.67 9.25
CA THR A 4 3.29 17.76 8.16
C THR A 4 3.36 16.28 8.62
N LYS A 5 4.33 15.95 9.46
CA LYS A 5 4.47 14.60 10.02
C LYS A 5 3.32 14.27 10.99
N LEU A 6 2.99 15.18 11.90
CA LEU A 6 1.88 14.99 12.85
C LEU A 6 0.55 14.87 12.11
N TYR A 7 0.30 15.73 11.12
CA TYR A 7 -0.89 15.68 10.28
C TYR A 7 -1.01 14.33 9.55
N GLY A 8 0.08 13.85 8.94
CA GLY A 8 0.11 12.56 8.25
C GLY A 8 -0.26 11.38 9.15
N VAL A 9 0.20 11.39 10.40
CA VAL A 9 -0.15 10.34 11.39
C VAL A 9 -1.66 10.27 11.62
N TRP A 10 -2.33 11.41 11.80
CA TRP A 10 -3.78 11.44 12.02
C TRP A 10 -4.56 10.92 10.81
N ILE A 11 -4.14 11.30 9.60
CA ILE A 11 -4.73 10.78 8.36
C ILE A 11 -4.48 9.27 8.21
N GLY A 12 -3.29 8.79 8.57
CA GLY A 12 -2.98 7.36 8.60
C GLY A 12 -3.90 6.58 9.55
N ILE A 13 -4.17 7.12 10.74
CA ILE A 13 -5.11 6.54 11.70
C ILE A 13 -6.52 6.44 11.10
N LEU A 14 -6.99 7.48 10.39
CA LEU A 14 -8.26 7.42 9.67
C LEU A 14 -8.27 6.32 8.62
N GLY A 15 -7.15 6.13 7.89
CA GLY A 15 -6.97 5.02 6.96
C GLY A 15 -7.09 3.65 7.63
N VAL A 16 -6.49 3.46 8.80
CA VAL A 16 -6.60 2.23 9.61
C VAL A 16 -8.06 1.94 9.98
N PHE A 17 -8.79 2.93 10.50
CA PHE A 17 -10.20 2.77 10.84
C PHE A 17 -11.07 2.47 9.61
N ALA A 18 -10.85 3.17 8.51
CA ALA A 18 -11.55 2.92 7.25
C ALA A 18 -11.28 1.50 6.73
N GLY A 19 -10.02 1.03 6.79
CA GLY A 19 -9.64 -0.34 6.46
C GLY A 19 -10.34 -1.37 7.34
N GLY A 20 -10.36 -1.17 8.65
CA GLY A 20 -11.06 -2.03 9.60
C GLY A 20 -12.57 -2.10 9.32
N ALA A 21 -13.21 -0.97 9.09
CA ALA A 21 -14.63 -0.89 8.75
C ALA A 21 -14.94 -1.57 7.40
N ALA A 22 -14.06 -1.42 6.41
CA ALA A 22 -14.20 -2.09 5.13
C ALA A 22 -14.09 -3.62 5.27
N ILE A 23 -13.13 -4.10 6.06
CA ILE A 23 -12.94 -5.53 6.32
C ILE A 23 -14.15 -6.13 7.04
N SER A 24 -14.72 -5.42 8.02
CA SER A 24 -15.89 -5.90 8.75
C SER A 24 -17.14 -6.02 7.87
N ARG A 25 -17.26 -5.19 6.82
CA ARG A 25 -18.42 -5.19 5.92
C ARG A 25 -18.27 -6.11 4.71
N TRP A 26 -17.08 -6.17 4.12
CA TRP A 26 -16.83 -6.84 2.84
C TRP A 26 -15.83 -7.99 2.93
N GLY A 27 -15.39 -8.34 4.14
CA GLY A 27 -14.34 -9.32 4.34
C GLY A 27 -12.97 -8.80 3.94
N VAL A 28 -11.95 -9.65 4.03
CA VAL A 28 -10.54 -9.25 3.86
C VAL A 28 -10.16 -8.99 2.40
N ARG A 29 -10.76 -9.74 1.47
CA ARG A 29 -10.34 -9.76 0.05
C ARG A 29 -10.63 -8.45 -0.69
N GLY A 30 -11.84 -7.90 -0.50
CA GLY A 30 -12.24 -6.65 -1.13
C GLY A 30 -11.34 -5.48 -0.73
N PRO A 31 -11.20 -5.16 0.56
CA PRO A 31 -10.31 -4.10 1.03
C PRO A 31 -8.85 -4.29 0.61
N LEU A 32 -8.34 -5.52 0.56
CA LEU A 32 -6.99 -5.79 0.07
C LEU A 32 -6.82 -5.38 -1.41
N PHE A 33 -7.78 -5.71 -2.26
CA PHE A 33 -7.77 -5.28 -3.65
C PHE A 33 -7.81 -3.75 -3.78
N TRP A 34 -8.73 -3.10 -3.07
CA TRP A 34 -8.84 -1.64 -3.08
C TRP A 34 -7.61 -0.94 -2.52
N SER A 35 -6.92 -1.55 -1.53
CA SER A 35 -5.69 -0.98 -0.99
C SER A 35 -4.55 -0.97 -2.01
N VAL A 36 -4.40 -2.03 -2.81
CA VAL A 36 -3.40 -2.08 -3.88
C VAL A 36 -3.69 -1.03 -4.96
N LEU A 37 -4.96 -0.89 -5.34
CA LEU A 37 -5.37 0.12 -6.32
C LEU A 37 -5.15 1.55 -5.78
N LEU A 38 -5.48 1.80 -4.53
CA LEU A 38 -5.26 3.08 -3.86
C LEU A 38 -3.76 3.43 -3.80
N THR A 39 -2.90 2.45 -3.52
CA THR A 39 -1.43 2.62 -3.52
C THR A 39 -0.92 2.97 -4.92
N ALA A 40 -1.45 2.33 -5.96
CA ALA A 40 -1.12 2.67 -7.34
C ALA A 40 -1.52 4.12 -7.70
N LEU A 41 -2.71 4.55 -7.26
CA LEU A 41 -3.16 5.94 -7.41
C LEU A 41 -2.26 6.93 -6.65
N CYS A 42 -1.79 6.58 -5.46
CA CYS A 42 -0.85 7.42 -4.71
C CYS A 42 0.42 7.72 -5.51
N ASN A 43 0.97 6.73 -6.20
CA ASN A 43 2.15 6.94 -7.03
C ASN A 43 1.89 7.97 -8.16
N LEU A 44 0.68 8.03 -8.69
CA LEU A 44 0.32 9.04 -9.70
C LEU A 44 0.22 10.46 -9.12
N THR A 45 -0.16 10.62 -7.86
CA THR A 45 -0.24 11.94 -7.24
C THR A 45 1.13 12.63 -7.10
N TYR A 46 2.23 11.87 -7.06
CA TYR A 46 3.58 12.43 -7.05
C TYR A 46 3.94 13.12 -8.36
N PHE A 47 3.42 12.68 -9.51
CA PHE A 47 3.59 13.42 -10.77
C PHE A 47 2.92 14.79 -10.70
N TRP A 48 1.78 14.89 -10.04
CA TRP A 48 1.11 16.17 -9.82
C TRP A 48 1.92 17.09 -8.91
N LEU A 49 2.57 16.54 -7.88
CA LEU A 49 3.47 17.29 -7.00
C LEU A 49 4.70 17.84 -7.77
N ILE A 50 5.28 17.04 -8.68
CA ILE A 50 6.41 17.46 -9.52
C ILE A 50 5.98 18.59 -10.47
N ALA A 51 4.77 18.56 -10.98
CA ALA A 51 4.23 19.59 -11.88
C ALA A 51 3.94 20.93 -11.17
N HIS A 52 3.78 20.93 -9.84
CA HIS A 52 3.43 22.12 -9.06
C HIS A 52 4.41 22.30 -7.88
N PRO A 53 5.68 22.59 -8.14
CA PRO A 53 6.69 22.73 -7.09
C PRO A 53 6.36 23.93 -6.19
N GLY A 54 6.47 23.72 -4.87
CA GLY A 54 6.23 24.77 -3.87
C GLY A 54 4.77 25.01 -3.49
N ASN A 55 3.81 24.29 -4.07
CA ASN A 55 2.39 24.43 -3.71
C ASN A 55 2.08 23.58 -2.46
N LEU A 56 1.88 24.26 -1.33
CA LEU A 56 1.57 23.62 -0.04
C LEU A 56 0.25 22.83 -0.06
N LEU A 57 -0.75 23.26 -0.81
CA LEU A 57 -2.03 22.56 -0.90
C LEU A 57 -1.88 21.22 -1.62
N VAL A 58 -1.11 21.21 -2.72
CA VAL A 58 -0.79 19.98 -3.46
C VAL A 58 0.00 19.03 -2.58
N LEU A 59 1.03 19.52 -1.89
CA LEU A 59 1.84 18.74 -0.95
C LEU A 59 0.97 18.12 0.16
N THR A 60 0.09 18.91 0.78
CA THR A 60 -0.80 18.43 1.84
C THR A 60 -1.76 17.38 1.30
N GLY A 61 -2.31 17.56 0.11
CA GLY A 61 -3.17 16.59 -0.56
C GLY A 61 -2.48 15.26 -0.82
N VAL A 62 -1.26 15.29 -1.38
CA VAL A 62 -0.47 14.08 -1.65
C VAL A 62 -0.14 13.35 -0.36
N ILE A 63 0.32 14.05 0.69
CA ILE A 63 0.60 13.47 2.00
C ILE A 63 -0.64 12.84 2.62
N SER A 64 -1.81 13.46 2.45
CA SER A 64 -3.07 12.93 2.97
C SER A 64 -3.43 11.61 2.30
N ILE A 65 -3.41 11.59 0.97
CA ILE A 65 -3.75 10.38 0.18
C ILE A 65 -2.77 9.25 0.51
N GLU A 66 -1.48 9.56 0.57
CA GLU A 66 -0.43 8.58 0.89
C GLU A 66 -0.62 7.96 2.28
N ASN A 67 -0.73 8.78 3.33
CA ASN A 67 -0.86 8.28 4.69
C ASN A 67 -2.18 7.52 4.90
N PHE A 68 -3.27 7.98 4.29
CA PHE A 68 -4.53 7.25 4.31
C PHE A 68 -4.39 5.87 3.64
N ALA A 69 -3.79 5.82 2.44
CA ALA A 69 -3.57 4.59 1.71
C ALA A 69 -2.68 3.61 2.49
N LEU A 70 -1.60 4.10 3.11
CA LEU A 70 -0.71 3.28 3.95
C LEU A 70 -1.43 2.71 5.16
N GLY A 71 -2.25 3.50 5.86
CA GLY A 71 -3.06 3.02 6.97
C GLY A 71 -4.07 1.96 6.55
N PHE A 72 -4.77 2.20 5.45
CA PHE A 72 -5.75 1.28 4.89
C PHE A 72 -5.10 -0.04 4.43
N LEU A 73 -4.00 0.05 3.66
CA LEU A 73 -3.23 -1.11 3.19
C LEU A 73 -2.66 -1.92 4.35
N GLY A 74 -2.08 -1.24 5.36
CA GLY A 74 -1.52 -1.89 6.54
C GLY A 74 -2.56 -2.75 7.26
N THR A 75 -3.75 -2.22 7.48
CA THR A 75 -4.86 -2.96 8.11
C THR A 75 -5.31 -4.14 7.26
N ALA A 76 -5.48 -3.95 5.95
CA ALA A 76 -5.89 -5.01 5.04
C ALA A 76 -4.82 -6.12 4.94
N ALA A 77 -3.54 -5.75 4.90
CA ALA A 77 -2.43 -6.70 4.87
C ALA A 77 -2.33 -7.53 6.16
N VAL A 78 -2.44 -6.89 7.32
CA VAL A 78 -2.43 -7.60 8.62
C VAL A 78 -3.60 -8.59 8.70
N ALA A 79 -4.81 -8.16 8.34
CA ALA A 79 -5.98 -9.04 8.33
C ALA A 79 -5.82 -10.21 7.36
N PHE A 80 -5.26 -9.97 6.18
CA PHE A 80 -4.98 -11.01 5.19
C PHE A 80 -3.94 -12.01 5.70
N LEU A 81 -2.80 -11.55 6.20
CA LEU A 81 -1.78 -12.42 6.78
C LEU A 81 -2.32 -13.25 7.93
N SER A 82 -3.13 -12.63 8.80
CA SER A 82 -3.79 -13.33 9.92
C SER A 82 -4.76 -14.41 9.44
N SER A 83 -5.39 -14.21 8.28
CA SER A 83 -6.31 -15.20 7.69
C SER A 83 -5.60 -16.42 7.08
N LEU A 84 -4.31 -16.31 6.76
CA LEU A 84 -3.49 -17.39 6.20
C LEU A 84 -2.85 -18.28 7.28
N VAL A 85 -2.85 -17.83 8.52
CA VAL A 85 -2.12 -18.49 9.62
C VAL A 85 -2.99 -19.54 10.29
N ASN A 86 -2.43 -20.72 10.53
CA ASN A 86 -3.08 -21.80 11.27
C ASN A 86 -3.06 -21.52 12.78
N ARG A 87 -4.17 -21.80 13.48
CA ARG A 87 -4.33 -21.56 14.92
C ARG A 87 -3.27 -22.25 15.79
N GLN A 88 -2.71 -23.38 15.34
CA GLN A 88 -1.72 -24.15 16.12
C GLN A 88 -0.31 -23.55 16.13
N HIS A 89 0.08 -22.77 15.09
CA HIS A 89 1.43 -22.23 14.92
C HIS A 89 1.41 -20.73 14.58
N THR A 90 0.46 -20.00 15.15
CA THR A 90 0.11 -18.63 14.78
C THR A 90 1.30 -17.67 14.82
N ALA A 91 2.06 -17.66 15.90
CA ALA A 91 3.13 -16.68 16.10
C ALA A 91 4.27 -16.88 15.08
N THR A 92 4.74 -18.10 14.90
CA THR A 92 5.86 -18.40 13.99
C THR A 92 5.48 -18.20 12.53
N GLN A 93 4.30 -18.67 12.13
CA GLN A 93 3.82 -18.51 10.75
C GLN A 93 3.57 -17.04 10.43
N TYR A 94 2.97 -16.27 11.34
CA TYR A 94 2.76 -14.84 11.15
C TYR A 94 4.09 -14.08 11.04
N ALA A 95 5.07 -14.39 11.89
CA ALA A 95 6.38 -13.77 11.83
C ALA A 95 7.11 -14.05 10.51
N LEU A 96 7.05 -15.29 10.03
CA LEU A 96 7.64 -15.65 8.73
C LEU A 96 6.95 -14.94 7.57
N LEU A 97 5.61 -14.98 7.51
CA LEU A 97 4.85 -14.35 6.45
C LEU A 97 5.02 -12.83 6.44
N SER A 98 5.00 -12.18 7.61
CA SER A 98 5.21 -10.74 7.70
C SER A 98 6.63 -10.34 7.28
N SER A 99 7.64 -11.13 7.65
CA SER A 99 9.02 -10.92 7.21
C SER A 99 9.16 -11.05 5.69
N MET A 100 8.52 -12.04 5.07
CA MET A 100 8.53 -12.23 3.61
C MET A 100 7.85 -11.08 2.86
N VAL A 101 6.85 -10.45 3.45
CA VAL A 101 6.16 -9.30 2.85
C VAL A 101 6.97 -8.01 3.01
N ILE A 102 7.59 -7.80 4.18
CA ILE A 102 8.29 -6.55 4.49
C ILE A 102 9.70 -6.51 3.88
N LEU A 103 10.40 -7.66 3.84
CA LEU A 103 11.81 -7.73 3.43
C LEU A 103 12.05 -7.22 2.00
N PRO A 104 11.29 -7.63 0.97
CA PRO A 104 11.48 -7.12 -0.39
C PRO A 104 11.35 -5.60 -0.48
N GLY A 105 10.36 -5.03 0.20
CA GLY A 105 10.18 -3.57 0.23
C GLY A 105 11.35 -2.83 0.87
N LYS A 106 11.93 -3.38 1.94
CA LYS A 106 13.13 -2.81 2.57
C LYS A 106 14.37 -2.93 1.68
N VAL A 107 14.56 -4.08 1.02
CA VAL A 107 15.67 -4.29 0.08
C VAL A 107 15.58 -3.30 -1.08
N VAL A 108 14.41 -3.15 -1.72
CA VAL A 108 14.20 -2.15 -2.77
C VAL A 108 14.43 -0.74 -2.25
N GLY A 109 14.00 -0.44 -1.02
CA GLY A 109 14.19 0.87 -0.39
C GLY A 109 15.67 1.27 -0.20
N ILE A 110 16.57 0.30 0.02
CA ILE A 110 18.02 0.57 0.10
C ILE A 110 18.55 1.13 -1.22
N PHE A 111 18.07 0.62 -2.34
CA PHE A 111 18.50 1.06 -3.68
C PHE A 111 17.78 2.32 -4.18
N ALA A 112 16.68 2.71 -3.54
CA ALA A 112 15.86 3.85 -3.96
C ALA A 112 16.65 5.17 -3.99
N GLY A 113 17.48 5.42 -2.98
CA GLY A 113 18.34 6.61 -2.92
C GLY A 113 19.31 6.67 -4.10
N GLY A 114 20.01 5.58 -4.37
CA GLY A 114 20.95 5.51 -5.50
C GLY A 114 20.27 5.66 -6.88
N ILE A 115 19.05 5.15 -7.02
CA ILE A 115 18.28 5.34 -8.26
C ILE A 115 17.90 6.81 -8.45
N VAL A 116 17.47 7.50 -7.39
CA VAL A 116 17.13 8.93 -7.46
C VAL A 116 18.34 9.77 -7.77
N GLU A 117 19.50 9.49 -7.15
CA GLU A 117 20.75 10.20 -7.40
C GLU A 117 21.27 9.98 -8.84
N ALA A 118 21.14 8.77 -9.37
CA ALA A 118 21.62 8.42 -10.70
C ALA A 118 20.70 8.90 -11.84
N THR A 119 19.42 9.15 -11.54
CA THR A 119 18.43 9.49 -12.59
C THR A 119 17.68 10.77 -12.26
N SER A 120 16.47 10.65 -11.73
CA SER A 120 15.65 11.75 -11.23
C SER A 120 14.48 11.20 -10.41
N TYR A 121 13.84 12.07 -9.63
CA TYR A 121 12.61 11.73 -8.91
C TYR A 121 11.50 11.24 -9.85
N GLY A 122 11.35 11.86 -11.03
CA GLY A 122 10.35 11.44 -12.02
C GLY A 122 10.57 9.99 -12.49
N THR A 123 11.80 9.63 -12.83
CA THR A 123 12.15 8.27 -13.24
C THR A 123 11.92 7.27 -12.12
N TYR A 124 12.28 7.62 -10.88
CA TYR A 124 12.01 6.78 -9.72
C TYR A 124 10.52 6.47 -9.56
N PHE A 125 9.63 7.48 -9.68
CA PHE A 125 8.19 7.26 -9.56
C PHE A 125 7.60 6.44 -10.72
N VAL A 126 8.15 6.56 -11.93
CA VAL A 126 7.77 5.69 -13.05
C VAL A 126 8.12 4.24 -12.73
N ILE A 127 9.33 3.97 -12.26
CA ILE A 127 9.78 2.63 -11.87
C ILE A 127 8.93 2.08 -10.73
N ALA A 128 8.66 2.89 -9.69
CA ALA A 128 7.83 2.51 -8.56
C ALA A 128 6.40 2.16 -8.99
N THR A 129 5.80 2.95 -9.88
CA THR A 129 4.47 2.69 -10.43
C THR A 129 4.46 1.40 -11.27
N ALA A 130 5.48 1.21 -12.11
CA ALA A 130 5.63 -0.01 -12.91
C ALA A 130 5.81 -1.26 -12.03
N ALA A 131 6.51 -1.13 -10.90
CA ALA A 131 6.69 -2.23 -9.94
C ALA A 131 5.38 -2.65 -9.23
N VAL A 132 4.38 -1.78 -9.17
CA VAL A 132 3.05 -2.13 -8.63
C VAL A 132 2.20 -2.90 -9.66
N ALA A 133 2.45 -2.72 -10.96
CA ALA A 133 1.67 -3.36 -12.02
C ALA A 133 1.58 -4.90 -11.90
N PRO A 134 2.65 -5.64 -11.62
CA PRO A 134 2.57 -7.09 -11.40
C PRO A 134 1.66 -7.47 -10.24
N ALA A 135 1.68 -6.70 -9.16
CA ALA A 135 0.82 -6.95 -8.00
C ALA A 135 -0.67 -6.76 -8.35
N VAL A 136 -1.00 -5.72 -9.11
CA VAL A 136 -2.37 -5.48 -9.60
C VAL A 136 -2.82 -6.61 -10.53
N VAL A 137 -1.96 -7.05 -11.47
CA VAL A 137 -2.25 -8.16 -12.39
C VAL A 137 -2.47 -9.46 -11.62
N LEU A 138 -1.59 -9.82 -10.69
CA LEU A 138 -1.73 -11.00 -9.84
C LEU A 138 -3.04 -10.96 -9.04
N MET A 139 -3.37 -9.79 -8.48
CA MET A 139 -4.59 -9.60 -7.72
C MET A 139 -5.84 -9.80 -8.60
N MET A 140 -5.84 -9.29 -9.84
CA MET A 140 -6.92 -9.50 -10.81
C MET A 140 -7.07 -10.97 -11.21
N ILE A 141 -5.97 -11.69 -11.41
CA ILE A 141 -5.98 -13.12 -11.74
C ILE A 141 -6.54 -13.94 -10.57
N LEU A 142 -6.07 -13.65 -9.35
CA LEU A 142 -6.56 -14.33 -8.14
C LEU A 142 -8.04 -14.05 -7.90
N TRP A 143 -8.49 -12.82 -8.15
CA TRP A 143 -9.89 -12.44 -8.03
C TRP A 143 -10.78 -13.25 -8.98
N LYS A 144 -10.39 -13.39 -10.24
CA LYS A 144 -11.12 -14.20 -11.22
C LYS A 144 -11.21 -15.67 -10.82
N ARG A 145 -10.11 -16.27 -10.34
CA ARG A 145 -10.10 -17.69 -9.90
C ARG A 145 -10.98 -17.93 -8.69
N ILE A 146 -11.04 -16.98 -7.77
CA ILE A 146 -11.86 -17.08 -6.55
C ILE A 146 -13.34 -16.89 -6.88
N ALA A 147 -13.67 -15.99 -7.80
CA ALA A 147 -15.04 -15.79 -8.26
C ALA A 147 -15.59 -17.04 -8.98
N SER A 148 -14.76 -17.74 -9.74
CA SER A 148 -15.17 -18.97 -10.44
C SER A 148 -15.39 -20.16 -9.49
N ASN A 149 -14.64 -20.25 -8.39
CA ASN A 149 -14.79 -21.35 -7.41
C ASN A 149 -16.03 -21.21 -6.49
N ASN A 150 -16.62 -20.02 -6.41
CA ASN A 150 -17.84 -19.80 -5.63
C ASN A 150 -19.13 -20.07 -6.42
N GLN A 151 -19.02 -20.47 -7.70
CA GLN A 151 -20.17 -20.82 -8.56
C GLN A 151 -20.25 -22.33 -8.86
N ALA A 152 -19.31 -23.11 -8.36
CA ALA A 152 -19.31 -24.57 -8.43
C ALA A 152 -19.64 -25.18 -7.05
#